data_1e37810e9f8f8a00ba053b5641d926b1
#
_entry.id   1e37810e9f8f8a00ba053b5641d926b1
#
_cell.length_a   1.000
_cell.length_b   1.000
_cell.length_c   1.000
_cell.angle_alpha   90.00
_cell.angle_beta   90.00
_cell.angle_gamma   90.00
#
_symmetry.space_group_name_H-M   'P 1'
#
loop_
_entity.id
_entity.type
_entity.pdbx_description
1 polymer ?
#
loop_
_entity_poly.entity_id
_entity_poly.type
_entity_poly.pdbx_seq_one_letter_code
_entity_poly.pdbx_strand_id
1 'polypeptide(L)'
;MQANGVNYCIKHFAMNDQESGRESLNTFANEQTVRETYLRAFEGAFVEGGAQSVMTAFNRIGVVYVAVNVPLLKNVLRGEWGFKGHITTDGFAKTSTYKTHYMEMITAGIDFLCLDPGETAAAVTAAIDGGDGYIMQQLRRATKANVYAASRSISANGLSSNSIVVNIVPWWEMVLLVVTAACVVMTYGKKNKKVEG
;
A
#
# COMPACT_ATOMS: atom_id res chain seq x y z
N MET A 1 15.62 -1.50 -1.49
CA MET A 1 14.75 -0.91 -0.43
C MET A 1 14.48 -1.94 0.66
N GLN A 2 13.89 -3.08 0.34
CA GLN A 2 13.56 -4.12 1.34
C GLN A 2 14.78 -4.61 2.13
N ALA A 3 15.93 -4.81 1.49
CA ALA A 3 17.17 -5.18 2.16
C ALA A 3 17.66 -4.16 3.22
N ASN A 4 17.21 -2.91 3.10
CA ASN A 4 17.49 -1.85 4.07
C ASN A 4 16.36 -1.68 5.10
N GLY A 5 15.44 -2.64 5.22
CA GLY A 5 14.33 -2.62 6.16
C GLY A 5 13.21 -1.64 5.82
N VAL A 6 13.21 -1.06 4.62
CA VAL A 6 12.13 -0.18 4.15
C VAL A 6 11.05 -1.02 3.48
N ASN A 7 9.90 -1.13 4.13
CA ASN A 7 8.74 -1.80 3.56
C ASN A 7 8.10 -0.91 2.49
N TYR A 8 8.02 -1.39 1.27
CA TYR A 8 7.38 -0.68 0.17
C TYR A 8 6.16 -1.43 -0.34
N CYS A 9 5.15 -0.68 -0.73
CA CYS A 9 3.89 -1.20 -1.24
C CYS A 9 3.88 -1.13 -2.76
N ILE A 10 3.81 -2.29 -3.41
CA ILE A 10 3.71 -2.38 -4.87
C ILE A 10 2.26 -2.14 -5.28
N LYS A 11 2.03 -1.25 -6.27
CA LYS A 11 0.67 -0.87 -6.68
C LYS A 11 0.58 -0.46 -8.15
N HIS A 12 -0.61 -0.48 -8.74
CA HIS A 12 -1.82 -1.08 -8.17
C HIS A 12 -2.01 -2.46 -8.78
N PHE A 13 -2.15 -3.47 -7.95
CA PHE A 13 -2.30 -4.88 -8.32
C PHE A 13 -3.78 -5.18 -8.61
N ALA A 14 -4.20 -5.50 -9.84
CA ALA A 14 -3.49 -5.51 -11.09
C ALA A 14 -4.44 -5.07 -12.22
N MET A 15 -3.88 -4.80 -13.42
CA MET A 15 -4.63 -4.52 -14.65
C MET A 15 -5.46 -3.23 -14.61
N ASN A 16 -5.01 -2.19 -13.89
CA ASN A 16 -5.65 -0.87 -13.89
C ASN A 16 -4.98 0.04 -14.92
N ASP A 17 -5.26 -0.20 -16.20
CA ASP A 17 -4.65 0.55 -17.31
C ASP A 17 -5.44 1.81 -17.67
N GLN A 18 -6.66 1.97 -17.15
CA GLN A 18 -7.53 3.10 -17.42
C GLN A 18 -8.11 3.66 -16.13
N GLU A 19 -7.84 4.95 -15.87
CA GLU A 19 -8.35 5.65 -14.69
C GLU A 19 -9.83 6.07 -14.84
N SER A 20 -10.23 6.48 -16.04
CA SER A 20 -11.62 6.91 -16.29
C SER A 20 -12.58 5.74 -16.14
N GLY A 21 -13.50 5.84 -15.20
CA GLY A 21 -14.52 4.81 -14.96
C GLY A 21 -13.96 3.51 -14.35
N ARG A 22 -12.75 3.51 -13.78
CA ARG A 22 -12.03 2.31 -13.31
C ARG A 22 -12.83 1.42 -12.35
N GLU A 23 -13.73 1.98 -11.55
CA GLU A 23 -14.57 1.20 -10.62
C GLU A 23 -15.74 0.48 -11.31
N SER A 24 -16.11 0.91 -12.50
CA SER A 24 -17.21 0.32 -13.30
C SER A 24 -16.73 -0.47 -14.51
N LEU A 25 -15.46 -0.29 -14.88
CA LEU A 25 -14.85 -0.94 -16.03
C LEU A 25 -14.56 -2.41 -15.75
N ASN A 26 -14.83 -3.27 -16.72
CA ASN A 26 -14.44 -4.67 -16.71
C ASN A 26 -13.27 -4.88 -17.66
N THR A 27 -12.14 -5.38 -17.16
CA THR A 27 -10.94 -5.65 -17.95
C THR A 27 -10.88 -7.13 -18.30
N PHE A 28 -10.75 -7.47 -19.56
CA PHE A 28 -10.67 -8.85 -20.04
C PHE A 28 -9.35 -9.11 -20.74
N ALA A 29 -8.70 -10.20 -20.36
CA ALA A 29 -7.57 -10.75 -21.08
C ALA A 29 -7.53 -12.26 -20.85
N ASN A 30 -6.87 -13.01 -21.76
CA ASN A 30 -6.63 -14.42 -21.53
C ASN A 30 -5.54 -14.61 -20.43
N GLU A 31 -5.48 -15.81 -19.85
CA GLU A 31 -4.58 -16.09 -18.73
C GLU A 31 -3.11 -15.87 -19.10
N GLN A 32 -2.69 -16.23 -20.31
CA GLN A 32 -1.33 -16.00 -20.75
C GLN A 32 -0.97 -14.52 -20.76
N THR A 33 -1.81 -13.68 -21.34
CA THR A 33 -1.60 -12.22 -21.32
C THR A 33 -1.57 -11.66 -19.91
N VAL A 34 -2.47 -12.12 -19.05
CA VAL A 34 -2.49 -11.71 -17.63
C VAL A 34 -1.16 -12.03 -16.96
N ARG A 35 -0.68 -13.27 -17.08
CA ARG A 35 0.54 -13.73 -16.42
C ARG A 35 1.82 -13.11 -17.00
N GLU A 36 1.96 -13.12 -18.32
CA GLU A 36 3.21 -12.73 -18.98
C GLU A 36 3.37 -11.21 -19.10
N THR A 37 2.26 -10.47 -19.17
CA THR A 37 2.29 -9.00 -19.35
C THR A 37 1.98 -8.26 -18.05
N TYR A 38 0.81 -8.51 -17.45
CA TYR A 38 0.35 -7.72 -16.32
C TYR A 38 0.90 -8.15 -14.97
N LEU A 39 1.05 -9.44 -14.75
CA LEU A 39 1.50 -9.97 -13.46
C LEU A 39 3.02 -10.11 -13.36
N ARG A 40 3.74 -10.17 -14.47
CA ARG A 40 5.20 -10.44 -14.49
C ARG A 40 6.01 -9.44 -13.67
N ALA A 41 5.69 -8.15 -13.74
CA ALA A 41 6.38 -7.13 -12.96
C ALA A 41 6.12 -7.26 -11.45
N PHE A 42 4.90 -7.64 -11.08
CA PHE A 42 4.52 -7.90 -9.68
C PHE A 42 5.22 -9.16 -9.15
N GLU A 43 5.23 -10.23 -9.93
CA GLU A 43 5.93 -11.46 -9.58
C GLU A 43 7.41 -11.21 -9.26
N GLY A 44 8.13 -10.50 -10.14
CA GLY A 44 9.52 -10.11 -9.90
C GLY A 44 9.69 -9.27 -8.62
N ALA A 45 8.77 -8.35 -8.35
CA ALA A 45 8.83 -7.53 -7.14
C ALA A 45 8.66 -8.36 -5.85
N PHE A 46 7.82 -9.40 -5.87
CA PHE A 46 7.55 -10.23 -4.68
C PHE A 46 8.52 -11.39 -4.55
N VAL A 47 8.76 -12.14 -5.62
CA VAL A 47 9.59 -13.37 -5.59
C VAL A 47 11.07 -13.02 -5.53
N GLU A 48 11.53 -12.10 -6.37
CA GLU A 48 12.95 -11.72 -6.47
C GLU A 48 13.27 -10.52 -5.56
N GLY A 49 12.40 -9.49 -5.58
CA GLY A 49 12.60 -8.24 -4.83
C GLY A 49 12.22 -8.32 -3.36
N GLY A 50 11.48 -9.35 -2.93
CA GLY A 50 11.09 -9.59 -1.54
C GLY A 50 10.14 -8.54 -0.96
N ALA A 51 9.35 -7.85 -1.79
CA ALA A 51 8.37 -6.87 -1.34
C ALA A 51 7.38 -7.48 -0.34
N GLN A 52 7.05 -6.73 0.71
CA GLN A 52 6.22 -7.21 1.82
C GLN A 52 4.84 -6.56 1.87
N SER A 53 4.51 -5.71 0.91
CA SER A 53 3.20 -5.07 0.85
C SER A 53 2.72 -4.92 -0.59
N VAL A 54 1.41 -5.03 -0.78
CA VAL A 54 0.75 -4.85 -2.07
C VAL A 54 -0.58 -4.14 -1.89
N MET A 55 -0.89 -3.20 -2.79
CA MET A 55 -2.17 -2.51 -2.83
C MET A 55 -2.96 -2.98 -4.06
N THR A 56 -4.19 -3.44 -3.82
CA THR A 56 -5.09 -3.86 -4.90
C THR A 56 -5.65 -2.67 -5.67
N ALA A 57 -5.91 -2.86 -6.96
CA ALA A 57 -6.54 -1.86 -7.80
C ALA A 57 -8.08 -1.85 -7.66
N PHE A 58 -8.72 -0.77 -8.08
CA PHE A 58 -10.18 -0.61 -8.03
C PHE A 58 -10.93 -1.31 -9.15
N ASN A 59 -10.27 -1.63 -10.24
CA ASN A 59 -10.89 -2.22 -11.42
C ASN A 59 -11.35 -3.66 -11.18
N ARG A 60 -12.09 -4.16 -12.15
CA ARG A 60 -12.48 -5.57 -12.24
C ARG A 60 -11.61 -6.30 -13.25
N ILE A 61 -11.30 -7.55 -12.94
CA ILE A 61 -10.77 -8.53 -13.90
C ILE A 61 -11.93 -9.46 -14.24
N GLY A 62 -12.34 -9.50 -15.50
CA GLY A 62 -13.65 -10.01 -15.84
C GLY A 62 -14.73 -9.15 -15.19
N VAL A 63 -15.62 -9.75 -14.42
CA VAL A 63 -16.71 -9.09 -13.69
C VAL A 63 -16.42 -8.95 -12.19
N VAL A 64 -15.24 -9.39 -11.72
CA VAL A 64 -14.89 -9.48 -10.31
C VAL A 64 -13.89 -8.39 -9.93
N TYR A 65 -14.20 -7.59 -8.91
CA TYR A 65 -13.24 -6.64 -8.37
C TYR A 65 -11.95 -7.34 -7.93
N VAL A 66 -10.81 -6.71 -8.20
CA VAL A 66 -9.51 -7.27 -7.83
C VAL A 66 -9.44 -7.59 -6.35
N ALA A 67 -9.95 -6.73 -5.49
CA ALA A 67 -9.91 -6.93 -4.04
C ALA A 67 -10.79 -8.08 -3.51
N VAL A 68 -11.69 -8.61 -4.32
CA VAL A 68 -12.49 -9.81 -3.99
C VAL A 68 -12.15 -11.01 -4.88
N ASN A 69 -11.09 -10.90 -5.68
CA ASN A 69 -10.66 -11.95 -6.60
C ASN A 69 -9.84 -13.02 -5.87
N VAL A 70 -10.53 -14.02 -5.34
CA VAL A 70 -9.90 -15.14 -4.60
C VAL A 70 -8.83 -15.88 -5.41
N PRO A 71 -9.04 -16.28 -6.68
CA PRO A 71 -8.00 -16.89 -7.50
C PRO A 71 -6.72 -16.05 -7.58
N LEU A 72 -6.85 -14.75 -7.80
CA LEU A 72 -5.70 -13.87 -7.91
C LEU A 72 -4.97 -13.69 -6.56
N LEU A 73 -5.72 -13.41 -5.50
CA LEU A 73 -5.14 -13.07 -4.20
C LEU A 73 -4.65 -14.31 -3.42
N LYS A 74 -5.40 -15.41 -3.44
CA LYS A 74 -5.04 -16.61 -2.68
C LYS A 74 -4.22 -17.61 -3.49
N ASN A 75 -4.62 -17.90 -4.73
CA ASN A 75 -3.93 -18.95 -5.47
C ASN A 75 -2.65 -18.41 -6.12
N VAL A 76 -2.71 -17.32 -6.87
CA VAL A 76 -1.53 -16.76 -7.52
C VAL A 76 -0.62 -16.07 -6.50
N LEU A 77 -1.08 -14.98 -5.89
CA LEU A 77 -0.22 -14.14 -5.05
C LEU A 77 0.32 -14.90 -3.83
N ARG A 78 -0.55 -15.53 -3.04
CA ARG A 78 -0.12 -16.24 -1.82
C ARG A 78 0.33 -17.67 -2.07
N GLY A 79 -0.32 -18.40 -2.99
CA GLY A 79 -0.02 -19.80 -3.28
C GLY A 79 1.20 -19.95 -4.19
N GLU A 80 1.12 -19.51 -5.43
CA GLU A 80 2.18 -19.70 -6.41
C GLU A 80 3.43 -18.88 -6.10
N TRP A 81 3.27 -17.60 -5.74
CA TRP A 81 4.41 -16.71 -5.44
C TRP A 81 4.84 -16.73 -3.98
N GLY A 82 4.12 -17.43 -3.11
CA GLY A 82 4.48 -17.58 -1.70
C GLY A 82 4.46 -16.27 -0.90
N PHE A 83 3.70 -15.27 -1.34
CA PHE A 83 3.62 -13.96 -0.69
C PHE A 83 3.02 -14.07 0.71
N LYS A 84 3.78 -13.65 1.72
CA LYS A 84 3.40 -13.69 3.15
C LYS A 84 3.05 -12.33 3.73
N GLY A 85 3.30 -11.28 2.95
CA GLY A 85 3.16 -9.90 3.39
C GLY A 85 1.72 -9.41 3.41
N HIS A 86 1.59 -8.12 3.55
CA HIS A 86 0.37 -7.36 3.76
C HIS A 86 -0.31 -7.03 2.42
N ILE A 87 -1.59 -7.34 2.31
CA ILE A 87 -2.44 -6.94 1.18
C ILE A 87 -3.41 -5.86 1.65
N THR A 88 -3.31 -4.67 1.08
CA THR A 88 -4.25 -3.56 1.36
C THR A 88 -5.13 -3.27 0.16
N THR A 89 -6.30 -2.68 0.42
CA THR A 89 -7.08 -2.02 -0.64
C THR A 89 -6.43 -0.68 -0.99
N ASP A 90 -6.82 -0.11 -2.14
CA ASP A 90 -6.71 1.33 -2.37
C ASP A 90 -7.72 2.08 -1.48
N GLY A 91 -7.63 3.42 -1.39
CA GLY A 91 -8.47 4.22 -0.51
C GLY A 91 -9.95 4.19 -0.88
N PHE A 92 -10.84 4.14 0.11
CA PHE A 92 -12.27 4.19 -0.12
C PHE A 92 -12.75 5.64 -0.32
N ALA A 93 -13.30 5.94 -1.49
CA ALA A 93 -14.10 7.15 -1.67
C ALA A 93 -15.50 6.94 -1.06
N LYS A 94 -16.09 7.98 -0.43
CA LYS A 94 -17.41 7.90 0.20
C LYS A 94 -18.54 7.43 -0.73
N THR A 95 -18.36 7.65 -2.04
CA THR A 95 -19.36 7.34 -3.08
C THR A 95 -19.04 6.06 -3.87
N SER A 96 -17.96 5.37 -3.54
CA SER A 96 -17.53 4.19 -4.28
C SER A 96 -18.43 2.99 -4.00
N THR A 97 -18.90 2.33 -5.05
CA THR A 97 -19.59 1.02 -4.96
C THR A 97 -18.65 -0.09 -4.52
N TYR A 98 -17.36 0.09 -4.74
CA TYR A 98 -16.29 -0.81 -4.33
C TYR A 98 -16.32 -1.10 -2.80
N LYS A 99 -16.61 -0.08 -1.99
CA LYS A 99 -16.66 -0.20 -0.52
C LYS A 99 -17.75 -1.15 0.00
N THR A 100 -18.78 -1.43 -0.78
CA THR A 100 -19.87 -2.33 -0.33
C THR A 100 -19.42 -3.78 -0.22
N HIS A 101 -18.24 -4.13 -0.72
CA HIS A 101 -17.69 -5.47 -0.75
C HIS A 101 -16.67 -5.77 0.37
N TYR A 102 -16.65 -4.99 1.46
CA TYR A 102 -15.61 -5.13 2.50
C TYR A 102 -15.58 -6.52 3.16
N MET A 103 -16.71 -7.15 3.39
CA MET A 103 -16.75 -8.49 3.96
C MET A 103 -16.18 -9.53 2.99
N GLU A 104 -16.52 -9.43 1.71
CA GLU A 104 -15.95 -10.27 0.66
C GLU A 104 -14.44 -10.00 0.50
N MET A 105 -13.97 -8.77 0.64
CA MET A 105 -12.54 -8.42 0.61
C MET A 105 -11.78 -9.12 1.73
N ILE A 106 -12.28 -9.07 2.98
CA ILE A 106 -11.67 -9.77 4.11
C ILE A 106 -11.61 -11.28 3.83
N THR A 107 -12.68 -11.85 3.34
CA THR A 107 -12.76 -13.28 3.04
C THR A 107 -11.92 -13.67 1.82
N ALA A 108 -11.73 -12.76 0.86
CA ALA A 108 -10.88 -12.97 -0.32
C ALA A 108 -9.39 -12.91 -0.01
N GLY A 109 -8.99 -12.32 1.11
CA GLY A 109 -7.59 -12.31 1.51
C GLY A 109 -6.98 -10.94 1.73
N ILE A 110 -7.75 -9.87 1.70
CA ILE A 110 -7.31 -8.53 2.09
C ILE A 110 -7.00 -8.51 3.60
N ASP A 111 -5.92 -7.84 3.98
CA ASP A 111 -5.44 -7.75 5.35
C ASP A 111 -5.69 -6.37 5.98
N PHE A 112 -5.87 -5.34 5.16
CA PHE A 112 -6.10 -3.97 5.61
C PHE A 112 -7.00 -3.23 4.62
N LEU A 113 -8.01 -2.56 5.16
CA LEU A 113 -8.95 -1.73 4.39
C LEU A 113 -8.51 -0.27 4.53
N CYS A 114 -7.87 0.26 3.49
CA CYS A 114 -7.30 1.59 3.50
C CYS A 114 -8.39 2.66 3.54
N LEU A 115 -8.31 3.60 4.50
CA LEU A 115 -9.26 4.70 4.68
C LEU A 115 -10.73 4.24 4.93
N ASP A 116 -10.91 3.05 5.53
CA ASP A 116 -12.22 2.61 5.97
C ASP A 116 -12.81 3.62 6.98
N PRO A 117 -14.02 4.15 6.77
CA PRO A 117 -14.65 5.09 7.68
C PRO A 117 -15.15 4.47 9.00
N GLY A 118 -14.85 3.21 9.26
CA GLY A 118 -15.27 2.48 10.47
C GLY A 118 -16.57 1.66 10.32
N GLU A 119 -17.23 1.73 9.18
CA GLU A 119 -18.43 0.93 8.90
C GLU A 119 -18.13 -0.57 8.93
N THR A 120 -16.95 -0.96 8.45
CA THR A 120 -16.50 -2.35 8.45
C THR A 120 -16.31 -2.89 9.86
N ALA A 121 -15.80 -2.08 10.79
CA ALA A 121 -15.56 -2.50 12.16
C ALA A 121 -16.85 -2.94 12.85
N ALA A 122 -17.94 -2.22 12.67
CA ALA A 122 -19.25 -2.57 13.24
C ALA A 122 -19.79 -3.91 12.69
N ALA A 123 -19.69 -4.11 11.36
CA ALA A 123 -20.16 -5.34 10.74
C ALA A 123 -19.30 -6.57 11.12
N VAL A 124 -17.98 -6.37 11.20
CA VAL A 124 -17.05 -7.41 11.66
C VAL A 124 -17.32 -7.78 13.11
N THR A 125 -17.55 -6.78 13.98
CA THR A 125 -17.91 -7.02 15.38
C THR A 125 -19.20 -7.81 15.48
N ALA A 126 -20.24 -7.41 14.74
CA ALA A 126 -21.52 -8.13 14.72
C ALA A 126 -21.37 -9.59 14.25
N ALA A 127 -20.53 -9.86 13.26
CA ALA A 127 -20.25 -11.21 12.79
C ALA A 127 -19.54 -12.05 13.87
N ILE A 128 -18.59 -11.45 14.60
CA ILE A 128 -17.89 -12.13 15.71
C ILE A 128 -18.86 -12.43 16.85
N ASP A 129 -19.66 -11.46 17.25
CA ASP A 129 -20.66 -11.59 18.32
C ASP A 129 -21.73 -12.65 17.94
N GLY A 130 -22.04 -12.75 16.65
CA GLY A 130 -22.89 -13.80 16.07
C GLY A 130 -22.25 -15.18 15.99
N GLY A 131 -20.98 -15.32 16.37
CA GLY A 131 -20.26 -16.60 16.39
C GLY A 131 -19.68 -17.02 15.03
N ASP A 132 -19.46 -16.09 14.09
CA ASP A 132 -18.84 -16.39 12.79
C ASP A 132 -17.36 -16.75 12.94
N GLY A 133 -17.08 -18.04 13.11
CA GLY A 133 -15.72 -18.57 13.25
C GLY A 133 -14.86 -18.37 11.99
N TYR A 134 -15.48 -18.28 10.81
CA TYR A 134 -14.75 -18.05 9.56
C TYR A 134 -14.18 -16.63 9.49
N ILE A 135 -14.97 -15.62 9.83
CA ILE A 135 -14.49 -14.23 9.92
C ILE A 135 -13.36 -14.11 10.94
N MET A 136 -13.50 -14.74 12.13
CA MET A 136 -12.42 -14.76 13.13
C MET A 136 -11.12 -15.36 12.57
N GLN A 137 -11.22 -16.44 11.78
CA GLN A 137 -10.06 -17.05 11.15
C GLN A 137 -9.41 -16.10 10.12
N GLN A 138 -10.22 -15.39 9.32
CA GLN A 138 -9.70 -14.42 8.36
C GLN A 138 -9.01 -13.24 9.05
N LEU A 139 -9.53 -12.74 10.16
CA LEU A 139 -8.91 -11.68 10.94
C LEU A 139 -7.56 -12.11 11.55
N ARG A 140 -7.48 -13.34 12.06
CA ARG A 140 -6.20 -13.91 12.53
C ARG A 140 -5.17 -14.01 11.41
N ARG A 141 -5.59 -14.41 10.21
CA ARG A 141 -4.74 -14.43 9.01
C ARG A 141 -4.26 -13.01 8.67
N ALA A 142 -5.17 -12.04 8.63
CA ALA A 142 -4.87 -10.65 8.34
C ALA A 142 -3.88 -10.05 9.35
N THR A 143 -4.14 -10.27 10.65
CA THR A 143 -3.23 -9.84 11.73
C THR A 143 -1.85 -10.46 11.56
N LYS A 144 -1.77 -11.75 11.25
CA LYS A 144 -0.49 -12.43 11.01
C LYS A 144 0.29 -11.81 9.84
N ALA A 145 -0.39 -11.49 8.73
CA ALA A 145 0.24 -10.86 7.57
C ALA A 145 0.75 -9.44 7.88
N ASN A 146 -0.06 -8.66 8.61
CA ASN A 146 0.30 -7.31 9.04
C ASN A 146 1.51 -7.31 9.98
N VAL A 147 1.51 -8.19 10.99
CA VAL A 147 2.63 -8.35 11.93
C VAL A 147 3.88 -8.86 11.20
N TYR A 148 3.73 -9.81 10.28
CA TYR A 148 4.85 -10.30 9.48
C TYR A 148 5.48 -9.18 8.65
N ALA A 149 4.70 -8.38 7.94
CA ALA A 149 5.20 -7.24 7.18
C ALA A 149 5.87 -6.19 8.09
N ALA A 150 5.25 -5.86 9.23
CA ALA A 150 5.78 -4.93 10.20
C ALA A 150 7.11 -5.41 10.81
N SER A 151 7.21 -6.70 11.16
CA SER A 151 8.44 -7.28 11.73
C SER A 151 9.64 -7.24 10.79
N ARG A 152 9.41 -7.13 9.48
CA ARG A 152 10.44 -6.98 8.45
C ARG A 152 10.82 -5.53 8.19
N SER A 153 10.18 -4.58 8.84
CA SER A 153 10.47 -3.15 8.70
C SER A 153 11.57 -2.73 9.67
N ILE A 154 12.25 -1.66 9.29
CA ILE A 154 13.28 -1.03 10.11
C ILE A 154 12.73 -0.54 11.45
N SER A 155 11.45 -0.15 11.50
CA SER A 155 10.79 0.30 12.73
C SER A 155 10.68 -0.78 13.80
N ALA A 156 10.51 -2.05 13.39
CA ALA A 156 10.45 -3.17 14.32
C ALA A 156 11.85 -3.59 14.83
N ASN A 157 12.90 -3.22 14.10
CA ASN A 157 14.28 -3.59 14.43
C ASN A 157 15.04 -2.54 15.24
N GLY A 158 14.32 -1.65 15.92
CA GLY A 158 14.92 -0.77 16.96
C GLY A 158 15.48 0.55 16.46
N LEU A 159 15.16 0.99 15.24
CA LEU A 159 15.45 2.36 14.86
C LEU A 159 14.42 3.30 15.51
N SER A 160 14.86 4.08 16.48
CA SER A 160 14.04 5.15 17.04
C SER A 160 13.74 6.20 15.95
N SER A 161 12.59 6.85 16.03
CA SER A 161 12.21 7.93 15.11
C SER A 161 13.28 9.04 15.02
N ASN A 162 14.06 9.23 16.08
CA ASN A 162 15.16 10.19 16.13
C ASN A 162 16.39 9.78 15.30
N SER A 163 16.66 8.48 15.16
CA SER A 163 17.78 8.01 14.33
C SER A 163 17.49 8.08 12.83
N ILE A 164 16.23 8.08 12.43
CA ILE A 164 15.84 8.20 11.01
C ILE A 164 16.05 9.63 10.51
N VAL A 165 15.74 10.63 11.31
CA VAL A 165 15.88 12.05 10.92
C VAL A 165 17.35 12.44 10.71
N VAL A 166 18.26 11.90 11.52
CA VAL A 166 19.69 12.23 11.42
C VAL A 166 20.37 11.60 10.20
N ASN A 167 19.83 10.46 9.69
CA ASN A 167 20.42 9.75 8.56
C ASN A 167 19.81 10.08 7.18
N ILE A 168 18.67 10.81 7.14
CA ILE A 168 17.98 11.13 5.88
C ILE A 168 18.52 12.42 5.24
N VAL A 169 19.01 13.36 6.04
CA VAL A 169 19.59 14.61 5.51
C VAL A 169 21.11 14.51 5.58
N PRO A 170 21.81 14.28 4.48
CA PRO A 170 23.26 14.32 4.46
C PRO A 170 23.78 15.68 4.97
N TRP A 171 24.85 15.67 5.75
CA TRP A 171 25.42 16.89 6.35
C TRP A 171 25.65 18.02 5.34
N TRP A 172 25.96 17.69 4.11
CA TRP A 172 26.17 18.68 3.03
C TRP A 172 24.87 19.38 2.59
N GLU A 173 23.68 18.74 2.72
CA GLU A 173 22.39 19.40 2.50
C GLU A 173 22.08 20.42 3.60
N MET A 174 22.47 20.14 4.84
CA MET A 174 22.38 21.11 5.93
C MET A 174 23.29 22.30 5.67
N VAL A 175 24.50 22.08 5.16
CA VAL A 175 25.40 23.16 4.75
C VAL A 175 24.79 23.97 3.61
N LEU A 176 24.21 23.33 2.59
CA LEU A 176 23.52 24.00 1.50
C LEU A 176 22.34 24.87 1.98
N LEU A 177 21.53 24.37 2.92
CA LEU A 177 20.43 25.13 3.53
C LEU A 177 20.93 26.37 4.26
N VAL A 178 21.99 26.26 5.05
CA VAL A 178 22.60 27.38 5.77
C VAL A 178 23.19 28.40 4.80
N VAL A 179 23.92 27.97 3.77
CA VAL A 179 24.48 28.83 2.74
C VAL A 179 23.38 29.54 1.97
N THR A 180 22.33 28.87 1.58
CA THR A 180 21.18 29.45 0.88
C THR A 180 20.48 30.49 1.74
N ALA A 181 20.24 30.22 3.01
CA ALA A 181 19.63 31.16 3.95
C ALA A 181 20.54 32.41 4.14
N ALA A 182 21.85 32.24 4.29
CA ALA A 182 22.79 33.32 4.40
C ALA A 182 22.83 34.20 3.12
N CYS A 183 22.79 33.58 1.93
CA CYS A 183 22.70 34.30 0.65
C CYS A 183 21.40 35.12 0.54
N VAL A 184 20.28 34.56 0.94
CA VAL A 184 18.98 35.26 0.96
C VAL A 184 19.06 36.48 1.89
N VAL A 185 19.52 36.28 3.13
CA VAL A 185 19.65 37.38 4.12
C VAL A 185 20.58 38.48 3.61
N MET A 186 21.74 38.13 3.04
CA MET A 186 22.67 39.12 2.47
C MET A 186 22.08 39.88 1.27
N THR A 187 21.31 39.21 0.43
CA THR A 187 20.67 39.80 -0.74
C THR A 187 19.57 40.79 -0.33
N TYR A 188 18.72 40.40 0.62
CA TYR A 188 17.66 41.26 1.16
C TYR A 188 18.19 42.36 2.05
N GLY A 189 19.21 42.12 2.85
CA GLY A 189 19.87 43.14 3.67
C GLY A 189 20.57 44.24 2.86
N LYS A 190 21.14 43.91 1.67
CA LYS A 190 21.70 44.90 0.73
C LYS A 190 20.62 45.72 0.03
N LYS A 191 19.44 45.16 -0.23
CA LYS A 191 18.33 45.86 -0.86
C LYS A 191 17.73 46.93 0.07
N ASN A 192 17.57 46.63 1.34
CA ASN A 192 17.02 47.58 2.32
C ASN A 192 17.97 48.75 2.62
N LYS A 193 19.30 48.59 2.59
CA LYS A 193 20.27 49.66 2.74
C LYS A 193 20.33 50.63 1.55
N LYS A 194 19.82 50.26 0.38
CA LYS A 194 19.74 51.15 -0.79
C LYS A 194 18.46 52.00 -0.87
N VAL A 195 17.49 51.76 0.00
CA VAL A 195 16.24 52.52 0.05
C VAL A 195 16.29 53.64 1.10
N GLU A 196 17.26 53.61 2.02
CA GLU A 196 17.45 54.61 3.10
C GLU A 196 18.58 55.59 2.82
N GLY A 197 19.18 55.63 1.61
CA GLY A 197 20.17 56.60 1.12
C GLY A 197 19.65 57.32 -0.11
#